data_58dfa5def79cc3fab9de39c2c1faf8b5
#
_entry.id   58dfa5def79cc3fab9de39c2c1faf8b5
#
_cell.length_a   1.000
_cell.length_b   1.000
_cell.length_c   1.000
_cell.angle_alpha   90.00
_cell.angle_beta   90.00
_cell.angle_gamma   90.00
#
_symmetry.space_group_name_H-M   'P 1'
#
loop_
_entity.id
_entity.type
_entity.pdbx_description
1 polymer ?
#
loop_
_entity_poly.entity_id
_entity_poly.type
_entity_poly.pdbx_seq_one_letter_code
_entity_poly.pdbx_strand_id
1 'polypeptide(L)'
;MFIKIDCRESDFMTNMNLLFKEHSHEIQLESLPLGDIILLNKENSEKVIFERKSLYDLASSIKDGRYSEQSFRLNECKIHNHNIIYIIEGDFEKYNPKKGRMDKKTLYSALITLNYFKGYSVIRTKNINETCELVVNFADKLEKSIMAL
;
A
#
# COMPACT_ATOMS: atom_id res chain seq x y z
N MET A 1 3.26 5.46 -16.83
CA MET A 1 3.02 4.11 -16.26
C MET A 1 1.53 3.85 -16.16
N PHE A 2 1.16 2.61 -15.96
CA PHE A 2 -0.23 2.24 -15.64
C PHE A 2 -0.35 2.08 -14.13
N ILE A 3 -1.45 2.63 -13.58
CA ILE A 3 -1.79 2.48 -12.16
C ILE A 3 -3.10 1.72 -12.11
N LYS A 4 -3.05 0.45 -11.69
CA LYS A 4 -4.25 -0.35 -11.46
C LYS A 4 -4.69 -0.17 -10.02
N ILE A 5 -5.97 0.16 -9.85
CA ILE A 5 -6.56 0.37 -8.53
C ILE A 5 -7.67 -0.63 -8.36
N ASP A 6 -7.67 -1.35 -7.23
CA ASP A 6 -8.74 -2.30 -6.93
C ASP A 6 -10.07 -1.56 -6.83
N CYS A 7 -11.11 -2.15 -7.42
CA CYS A 7 -12.43 -1.53 -7.48
C CYS A 7 -13.07 -1.29 -6.10
N ARG A 8 -12.56 -1.93 -5.05
CA ARG A 8 -13.01 -1.70 -3.67
C ARG A 8 -12.39 -0.45 -3.03
N GLU A 9 -11.37 0.15 -3.66
CA GLU A 9 -10.67 1.34 -3.18
C GLU A 9 -11.33 2.63 -3.67
N SER A 10 -12.65 2.76 -3.44
CA SER A 10 -13.43 3.91 -3.93
C SER A 10 -13.00 5.24 -3.30
N ASP A 11 -12.64 5.23 -2.03
CA ASP A 11 -12.14 6.43 -1.32
C ASP A 11 -10.81 6.91 -1.91
N PHE A 12 -9.90 6.00 -2.18
CA PHE A 12 -8.62 6.32 -2.82
C PHE A 12 -8.85 6.89 -4.21
N MET A 13 -9.72 6.26 -5.00
CA MET A 13 -10.03 6.72 -6.35
C MET A 13 -10.66 8.10 -6.36
N THR A 14 -11.57 8.39 -5.43
CA THR A 14 -12.17 9.70 -5.27
C THR A 14 -11.12 10.77 -4.99
N ASN A 15 -10.20 10.49 -4.06
CA ASN A 15 -9.13 11.43 -3.72
C ASN A 15 -8.16 11.64 -4.90
N MET A 16 -7.83 10.59 -5.63
CA MET A 16 -7.00 10.71 -6.82
C MET A 16 -7.63 11.65 -7.85
N ASN A 17 -8.93 11.49 -8.11
CA ASN A 17 -9.63 12.31 -9.07
C ASN A 17 -9.78 13.78 -8.65
N LEU A 18 -9.91 14.05 -7.35
CA LEU A 18 -10.10 15.40 -6.85
C LEU A 18 -8.79 16.17 -6.69
N LEU A 19 -7.74 15.53 -6.19
CA LEU A 19 -6.53 16.21 -5.74
C LEU A 19 -5.33 16.01 -6.66
N PHE A 20 -5.30 14.94 -7.45
CA PHE A 20 -4.12 14.56 -8.24
C PHE A 20 -4.50 14.33 -9.70
N LYS A 21 -5.16 15.32 -10.30
CA LYS A 21 -5.62 15.25 -11.69
C LYS A 21 -4.50 15.38 -12.72
N GLU A 22 -3.44 16.08 -12.35
CA GLU A 22 -2.32 16.38 -13.26
C GLU A 22 -1.19 15.37 -13.10
N HIS A 23 -1.34 14.23 -13.75
CA HIS A 23 -0.29 13.24 -13.86
C HIS A 23 -0.35 12.59 -15.24
N SER A 24 0.77 12.01 -15.67
CA SER A 24 0.90 11.40 -16.98
C SER A 24 0.54 9.90 -17.00
N HIS A 25 0.05 9.36 -15.89
CA HIS A 25 -0.21 7.93 -15.75
C HIS A 25 -1.64 7.58 -16.11
N GLU A 26 -1.82 6.43 -16.73
CA GLU A 26 -3.13 5.88 -17.02
C GLU A 26 -3.65 5.10 -15.83
N ILE A 27 -4.85 5.44 -15.37
CA ILE A 27 -5.49 4.77 -14.23
C ILE A 27 -6.52 3.77 -14.75
N GLN A 28 -6.44 2.54 -14.24
CA GLN A 28 -7.35 1.44 -14.58
C GLN A 28 -7.97 0.90 -13.30
N LEU A 29 -9.31 0.77 -13.29
CA LEU A 29 -10.03 0.13 -12.19
C LEU A 29 -10.28 -1.33 -12.55
N GLU A 30 -9.85 -2.22 -11.67
CA GLU A 30 -10.03 -3.67 -11.86
C GLU A 30 -10.29 -4.34 -10.51
N SER A 31 -10.85 -5.54 -10.55
CA SER A 31 -10.87 -6.40 -9.38
C SER A 31 -9.50 -7.08 -9.30
N LEU A 32 -8.67 -6.65 -8.34
CA LEU A 32 -7.33 -7.18 -8.20
C LEU A 32 -7.33 -8.44 -7.32
N PRO A 33 -6.70 -9.53 -7.74
CA PRO A 33 -6.61 -10.73 -6.92
C PRO A 33 -5.69 -10.54 -5.71
N LEU A 34 -4.76 -9.58 -5.80
CA LEU A 34 -3.78 -9.34 -4.75
C LEU A 34 -3.39 -7.86 -4.76
N GLY A 35 -3.31 -7.27 -3.56
CA GLY A 35 -2.96 -5.87 -3.39
C GLY A 35 -4.11 -4.93 -3.65
N ASP A 36 -3.90 -3.66 -3.34
CA ASP A 36 -4.89 -2.61 -3.50
C ASP A 36 -4.59 -1.71 -4.70
N ILE A 37 -3.30 -1.51 -4.98
CA ILE A 37 -2.82 -0.68 -6.08
C ILE A 37 -1.59 -1.35 -6.68
N ILE A 38 -1.51 -1.41 -8.00
CA ILE A 38 -0.37 -2.00 -8.70
C ILE A 38 0.17 -0.99 -9.72
N LEU A 39 1.48 -0.79 -9.73
CA LEU A 39 2.16 0.00 -10.75
C LEU A 39 2.74 -0.94 -11.81
N LEU A 40 2.45 -0.65 -13.07
CA LEU A 40 2.95 -1.43 -14.22
C LEU A 40 3.67 -0.50 -15.20
N ASN A 41 4.66 -1.07 -15.88
CA ASN A 41 5.31 -0.34 -16.98
C ASN A 41 4.45 -0.40 -18.25
N LYS A 42 4.94 0.19 -19.33
CA LYS A 42 4.21 0.24 -20.62
C LYS A 42 4.01 -1.13 -21.25
N GLU A 43 4.84 -2.11 -20.90
CA GLU A 43 4.72 -3.49 -21.37
C GLU A 43 3.82 -4.35 -20.49
N ASN A 44 3.05 -3.72 -19.59
CA ASN A 44 2.16 -4.40 -18.64
C ASN A 44 2.87 -5.31 -17.63
N SER A 45 4.14 -5.06 -17.37
CA SER A 45 4.88 -5.78 -16.34
C SER A 45 4.65 -5.12 -14.98
N GLU A 46 4.19 -5.88 -14.00
CA GLU A 46 3.96 -5.41 -12.65
C GLU A 46 5.29 -5.10 -11.97
N LYS A 47 5.46 -3.87 -11.49
CA LYS A 47 6.69 -3.41 -10.84
C LYS A 47 6.55 -3.31 -9.33
N VAL A 48 5.42 -2.82 -8.86
CA VAL A 48 5.17 -2.57 -7.44
C VAL A 48 3.73 -2.91 -7.11
N ILE A 49 3.54 -3.57 -5.98
CA ILE A 49 2.22 -3.82 -5.41
C ILE A 49 2.14 -3.06 -4.10
N PHE A 50 1.09 -2.26 -3.93
CA PHE A 50 0.80 -1.58 -2.67
C PHE A 50 -0.33 -2.31 -1.94
N GLU A 51 -0.12 -2.55 -0.67
CA GLU A 51 -1.14 -3.01 0.27
C GLU A 51 -1.40 -1.88 1.26
N ARG A 52 -2.59 -1.32 1.23
CA ARG A 52 -2.97 -0.16 2.01
C ARG A 52 -3.69 -0.59 3.29
N LYS A 53 -3.26 -0.09 4.45
CA LYS A 53 -3.81 -0.51 5.75
C LYS A 53 -3.83 0.67 6.71
N SER A 54 -4.99 0.99 7.27
CA SER A 54 -5.05 1.94 8.39
C SER A 54 -4.52 1.30 9.66
N LEU A 55 -4.15 2.12 10.66
CA LEU A 55 -3.69 1.62 11.96
C LEU A 55 -4.75 0.75 12.63
N TYR A 56 -6.00 1.15 12.57
CA TYR A 56 -7.10 0.38 13.18
C TYR A 56 -7.39 -0.91 12.43
N ASP A 57 -7.28 -0.89 11.10
CA ASP A 57 -7.43 -2.09 10.30
C ASP A 57 -6.28 -3.08 10.51
N LEU A 58 -5.07 -2.56 10.69
CA LEU A 58 -3.92 -3.40 11.05
C LEU A 58 -4.15 -4.07 12.39
N ALA A 59 -4.59 -3.32 13.39
CA ALA A 59 -4.92 -3.85 14.72
C ALA A 59 -6.00 -4.95 14.63
N SER A 60 -7.08 -4.70 13.89
CA SER A 60 -8.15 -5.68 13.68
C SER A 60 -7.65 -6.93 12.97
N SER A 61 -6.81 -6.77 11.95
CA SER A 61 -6.25 -7.89 11.18
C SER A 61 -5.36 -8.79 12.03
N ILE A 62 -4.56 -8.20 12.92
CA ILE A 62 -3.73 -8.97 13.84
C ILE A 62 -4.62 -9.76 14.79
N LYS A 63 -5.65 -9.10 15.34
CA LYS A 63 -6.56 -9.69 16.33
C LYS A 63 -7.35 -10.87 15.78
N ASP A 64 -7.86 -10.77 14.54
CA ASP A 64 -8.71 -11.81 13.94
C ASP A 64 -7.98 -12.77 12.99
N GLY A 65 -6.67 -12.66 12.88
CA GLY A 65 -5.84 -13.58 12.09
C GLY A 65 -5.73 -13.26 10.60
N ARG A 66 -6.44 -12.27 10.07
CA ARG A 66 -6.36 -11.90 8.64
C ARG A 66 -4.96 -11.43 8.23
N TYR A 67 -4.23 -10.84 9.17
CA TYR A 67 -2.86 -10.40 8.97
C TYR A 67 -1.95 -11.53 8.47
N SER A 68 -2.01 -12.70 9.11
CA SER A 68 -1.20 -13.85 8.73
C SER A 68 -1.57 -14.38 7.35
N GLU A 69 -2.86 -14.44 7.05
CA GLU A 69 -3.37 -14.90 5.76
C GLU A 69 -2.90 -14.00 4.62
N GLN A 70 -3.04 -12.68 4.77
CA GLN A 70 -2.59 -11.72 3.75
C GLN A 70 -1.09 -11.82 3.51
N SER A 71 -0.29 -11.92 4.57
CA SER A 71 1.15 -12.09 4.46
C SER A 71 1.52 -13.36 3.71
N PHE A 72 0.83 -14.46 3.99
CA PHE A 72 1.08 -15.73 3.31
C PHE A 72 0.79 -15.63 1.81
N ARG A 73 -0.34 -15.03 1.44
CA ARG A 73 -0.72 -14.85 0.03
C ARG A 73 0.28 -13.97 -0.71
N LEU A 74 0.75 -12.90 -0.09
CA LEU A 74 1.75 -12.00 -0.68
C LEU A 74 3.10 -12.69 -0.86
N ASN A 75 3.48 -13.58 0.07
CA ASN A 75 4.72 -14.34 -0.04
C ASN A 75 4.74 -15.27 -1.27
N GLU A 76 3.59 -15.75 -1.71
CA GLU A 76 3.50 -16.62 -2.88
C GLU A 76 3.45 -15.85 -4.19
N CYS A 77 3.40 -14.53 -4.13
CA CYS A 77 3.42 -13.67 -5.29
C CYS A 77 4.77 -13.75 -6.01
N LYS A 78 4.75 -13.67 -7.35
CA LYS A 78 5.99 -13.71 -8.17
C LYS A 78 6.84 -12.45 -8.05
N ILE A 79 6.26 -11.36 -7.54
CA ILE A 79 6.99 -10.12 -7.33
C ILE A 79 7.87 -10.27 -6.09
N HIS A 80 9.11 -9.78 -6.19
CA HIS A 80 10.05 -9.79 -5.08
C HIS A 80 9.44 -9.03 -3.88
N ASN A 81 9.64 -9.55 -2.67
CA ASN A 81 9.06 -8.96 -1.45
C ASN A 81 9.37 -7.47 -1.28
N HIS A 82 10.58 -7.05 -1.64
CA HIS A 82 10.96 -5.63 -1.58
C HIS A 82 10.02 -4.74 -2.40
N ASN A 83 9.47 -5.25 -3.48
CA ASN A 83 8.57 -4.51 -4.37
C ASN A 83 7.10 -4.60 -3.96
N ILE A 84 6.82 -5.26 -2.84
CA ILE A 84 5.52 -5.26 -2.19
C ILE A 84 5.61 -4.25 -1.05
N ILE A 85 4.81 -3.19 -1.14
CA ILE A 85 4.89 -2.06 -0.21
C ILE A 85 3.61 -1.97 0.60
N TYR A 86 3.75 -2.15 1.91
CA TYR A 86 2.67 -1.88 2.85
C TYR A 86 2.64 -0.39 3.14
N ILE A 87 1.52 0.25 2.84
CA ILE A 87 1.27 1.65 3.22
C ILE A 87 0.42 1.63 4.48
N ILE A 88 0.99 2.09 5.57
CA ILE A 88 0.31 2.13 6.86
C ILE A 88 -0.16 3.56 7.12
N GLU A 89 -1.48 3.77 6.98
CA GLU A 89 -2.10 5.08 7.12
C GLU A 89 -2.54 5.35 8.54
N GLY A 90 -2.22 6.53 9.02
CA GLY A 90 -2.67 7.04 10.29
C GLY A 90 -1.56 7.68 11.10
N ASP A 91 -1.96 8.48 12.08
CA ASP A 91 -1.05 9.15 12.99
C ASP A 91 -0.92 8.33 14.27
N PHE A 92 0.27 7.79 14.53
CA PHE A 92 0.53 7.01 15.74
C PHE A 92 0.30 7.81 17.03
N GLU A 93 0.53 9.12 17.00
CA GLU A 93 0.30 9.97 18.17
C GLU A 93 -1.19 10.04 18.53
N LYS A 94 -2.06 9.96 17.51
CA LYS A 94 -3.51 10.01 17.70
C LYS A 94 -4.14 8.64 17.85
N TYR A 95 -3.38 7.59 17.68
CA TYR A 95 -3.90 6.23 17.81
C TYR A 95 -4.38 5.96 19.23
N ASN A 96 -5.61 5.48 19.36
CA ASN A 96 -6.22 5.16 20.65
C ASN A 96 -6.19 3.64 20.88
N PRO A 97 -5.34 3.13 21.80
CA PRO A 97 -5.27 1.69 22.07
C PRO A 97 -6.58 1.08 22.54
N LYS A 98 -7.42 1.85 23.23
CA LYS A 98 -8.73 1.38 23.70
C LYS A 98 -9.68 1.13 22.53
N LYS A 99 -9.70 2.03 21.55
CA LYS A 99 -10.52 1.89 20.35
C LYS A 99 -10.02 0.75 19.46
N GLY A 100 -8.71 0.66 19.23
CA GLY A 100 -8.08 -0.37 18.41
C GLY A 100 -7.99 -1.73 19.09
N ARG A 101 -8.17 -1.77 20.41
CA ARG A 101 -8.02 -2.98 21.25
C ARG A 101 -6.64 -3.63 21.09
N MET A 102 -5.63 -2.83 20.82
CA MET A 102 -4.26 -3.27 20.64
C MET A 102 -3.34 -2.12 21.02
N ASP A 103 -2.25 -2.42 21.74
CA ASP A 103 -1.31 -1.39 22.14
C ASP A 103 -0.37 -1.00 20.99
N LYS A 104 0.27 0.16 21.12
CA LYS A 104 1.21 0.67 20.11
C LYS A 104 2.40 -0.25 19.95
N LYS A 105 2.87 -0.87 21.03
CA LYS A 105 4.01 -1.78 20.99
C LYS A 105 3.76 -2.96 20.06
N THR A 106 2.55 -3.53 20.11
CA THR A 106 2.17 -4.64 19.23
C THR A 106 2.10 -4.19 17.77
N LEU A 107 1.59 -2.98 17.51
CA LEU A 107 1.58 -2.41 16.16
C LEU A 107 3.00 -2.21 15.62
N TYR A 108 3.91 -1.66 16.42
CA TYR A 108 5.31 -1.52 16.01
C TYR A 108 5.95 -2.87 15.74
N SER A 109 5.66 -3.87 16.58
CA SER A 109 6.15 -5.23 16.36
C SER A 109 5.67 -5.79 15.02
N ALA A 110 4.41 -5.55 14.65
CA ALA A 110 3.86 -5.96 13.36
C ALA A 110 4.58 -5.27 12.19
N LEU A 111 4.85 -3.97 12.31
CA LEU A 111 5.59 -3.22 11.28
C LEU A 111 7.01 -3.75 11.12
N ILE A 112 7.68 -4.05 12.21
CA ILE A 112 9.03 -4.63 12.19
C ILE A 112 9.01 -6.00 11.51
N THR A 113 8.02 -6.82 11.81
CA THR A 113 7.87 -8.14 11.19
C THR A 113 7.68 -8.01 9.67
N LEU A 114 6.83 -7.11 9.21
CA LEU A 114 6.62 -6.89 7.79
C LEU A 114 7.90 -6.41 7.10
N ASN A 115 8.55 -5.41 7.68
CA ASN A 115 9.69 -4.75 7.05
C ASN A 115 10.97 -5.60 7.13
N TYR A 116 11.32 -6.07 8.30
CA TYR A 116 12.60 -6.73 8.51
C TYR A 116 12.52 -8.24 8.27
N PHE A 117 11.59 -8.92 8.94
CA PHE A 117 11.57 -10.40 8.89
C PHE A 117 10.96 -10.93 7.59
N LYS A 118 9.96 -10.27 7.04
CA LYS A 118 9.34 -10.69 5.79
C LYS A 118 9.92 -10.01 4.55
N GLY A 119 10.69 -8.95 4.74
CA GLY A 119 11.38 -8.26 3.65
C GLY A 119 10.49 -7.40 2.78
N TYR A 120 9.27 -7.09 3.19
CA TYR A 120 8.44 -6.12 2.49
C TYR A 120 8.93 -4.71 2.76
N SER A 121 8.62 -3.78 1.86
CA SER A 121 8.81 -2.36 2.14
C SER A 121 7.62 -1.85 2.94
N VAL A 122 7.86 -0.99 3.92
CA VAL A 122 6.81 -0.40 4.75
C VAL A 122 6.98 1.12 4.73
N ILE A 123 5.93 1.83 4.32
CA ILE A 123 5.90 3.29 4.31
C ILE A 123 4.69 3.74 5.09
N ARG A 124 4.88 4.72 5.99
CA ARG A 124 3.80 5.29 6.78
C ARG A 124 3.35 6.61 6.16
N THR A 125 2.03 6.78 6.09
CA THR A 125 1.41 8.03 5.67
C THR A 125 0.42 8.49 6.75
N LYS A 126 0.16 9.79 6.81
CA LYS A 126 -0.76 10.34 7.80
C LYS A 126 -2.23 10.08 7.47
N ASN A 127 -2.55 10.11 6.16
CA ASN A 127 -3.91 10.04 5.69
C ASN A 127 -3.94 9.60 4.23
N ILE A 128 -5.15 9.44 3.70
CA ILE A 128 -5.36 8.99 2.33
C ILE A 128 -4.80 9.98 1.29
N ASN A 129 -4.83 11.28 1.57
CA ASN A 129 -4.29 12.29 0.65
C ASN A 129 -2.78 12.11 0.49
N GLU A 130 -2.08 11.87 1.59
CA GLU A 130 -0.64 11.61 1.57
C GLU A 130 -0.34 10.29 0.84
N THR A 131 -1.19 9.29 1.00
CA THR A 131 -1.05 8.03 0.26
C THR A 131 -1.19 8.23 -1.25
N CYS A 132 -2.17 9.02 -1.68
CA CYS A 132 -2.32 9.36 -3.10
C CYS A 132 -1.09 10.08 -3.65
N GLU A 133 -0.59 11.04 -2.91
CA GLU A 133 0.63 11.78 -3.27
C GLU A 133 1.83 10.85 -3.38
N LEU A 134 1.98 9.94 -2.42
CA LEU A 134 3.06 8.95 -2.43
C LEU A 134 3.00 8.06 -3.68
N VAL A 135 1.82 7.55 -4.01
CA VAL A 135 1.65 6.64 -5.16
C VAL A 135 1.99 7.35 -6.47
N VAL A 136 1.51 8.58 -6.66
CA VAL A 136 1.81 9.36 -7.86
C VAL A 136 3.31 9.66 -7.95
N ASN A 137 3.91 10.12 -6.88
CA ASN A 137 5.35 10.41 -6.86
C ASN A 137 6.19 9.15 -7.07
N PHE A 138 5.74 8.03 -6.55
CA PHE A 138 6.42 6.76 -6.74
C PHE A 138 6.38 6.35 -8.22
N ALA A 139 5.23 6.47 -8.86
CA ALA A 139 5.07 6.18 -10.29
C ALA A 139 5.95 7.11 -11.13
N ASP A 140 5.98 8.40 -10.81
CA ASP A 140 6.83 9.39 -11.50
C ASP A 140 8.31 9.01 -11.40
N LYS A 141 8.75 8.65 -10.23
CA LYS A 141 10.15 8.30 -9.99
C LYS A 141 10.54 7.01 -10.70
N LEU A 142 9.67 6.01 -10.67
CA LEU A 142 9.88 4.75 -11.38
C LEU A 142 10.01 4.98 -12.89
N GLU A 143 9.11 5.77 -13.45
CA GLU A 143 9.12 6.09 -14.88
C GLU A 143 10.43 6.78 -15.29
N LYS A 144 10.87 7.76 -14.53
CA LYS A 144 12.15 8.46 -14.76
C LYS A 144 13.33 7.52 -14.68
N SER A 145 13.34 6.61 -13.70
CA SER A 145 14.42 5.65 -13.51
C SER A 145 14.52 4.66 -14.67
N ILE A 146 13.39 4.21 -15.19
CA ILE A 146 13.34 3.32 -16.36
C ILE A 146 13.88 4.04 -17.61
N MET A 147 13.54 5.31 -17.78
CA MET A 147 14.01 6.11 -18.91
C MET A 147 15.49 6.47 -18.81
N ALA A 148 16.06 6.52 -17.61
CA ALA A 148 17.45 6.84 -17.38
C ALA A 148 18.40 5.65 -17.62
N LEU A 149 17.86 4.46 -17.67
CA LEU A 149 18.62 3.24 -17.94
C LEU A 149 18.72 2.97 -19.44
#